data_98a7d45a1084c16ef6c94bc55c147284
#
_entry.id   98a7d45a1084c16ef6c94bc55c147284
#
_cell.length_a   1.000
_cell.length_b   1.000
_cell.length_c   1.000
_cell.angle_alpha   90.00
_cell.angle_beta   90.00
_cell.angle_gamma   90.00
#
_symmetry.space_group_name_H-M   'P 1'
#
loop_
_entity.id
_entity.type
_entity.pdbx_description
1 polymer ?
#
loop_
_entity_poly.entity_id
_entity_poly.type
_entity_poly.pdbx_seq_one_letter_code
_entity_poly.pdbx_strand_id
1 'polypeptide(L)'
;DSSYVAATFNGDKTFTVGFDYEKYNEIDYAKALSDKIKIDNYSKLVSSEEYWAAIPKIQYHMDEPLADPAAIALYFVSQTAAKHVKVAMSGEGADEFFGGYNIYREPLDLAEFQKLPKA
;
A
#
# COMPACT_ATOMS: atom_id res chain seq x y z
N ASP A 1 7.08 5.37 1.74
CA ASP A 1 6.54 5.72 3.06
C ASP A 1 6.68 4.53 4.02
N SER A 2 6.14 3.37 3.68
CA SER A 2 6.29 2.14 4.49
C SER A 2 7.76 1.77 4.74
N SER A 3 8.64 2.01 3.77
CA SER A 3 10.09 1.81 3.91
C SER A 3 10.71 2.73 4.96
N TYR A 4 10.26 3.98 5.04
CA TYR A 4 10.71 4.92 6.05
C TYR A 4 10.25 4.50 7.45
N VAL A 5 8.99 4.09 7.57
CA VAL A 5 8.45 3.54 8.82
C VAL A 5 9.26 2.31 9.25
N ALA A 6 9.49 1.36 8.34
CA ALA A 6 10.27 0.16 8.63
C ALA A 6 11.71 0.48 9.07
N ALA A 7 12.34 1.50 8.49
CA ALA A 7 13.71 1.89 8.81
C ALA A 7 13.85 2.65 10.14
N THR A 8 12.79 3.31 10.60
CA THR A 8 12.79 4.14 11.82
C THR A 8 12.10 3.48 13.02
N PHE A 9 11.17 2.56 12.76
CA PHE A 9 10.49 1.81 13.79
C PHE A 9 11.37 0.65 14.29
N ASN A 10 11.53 0.55 15.58
CA ASN A 10 12.35 -0.50 16.20
C ASN A 10 11.58 -1.84 16.30
N GLY A 11 11.06 -2.31 15.18
CA GLY A 11 10.38 -3.60 15.05
C GLY A 11 11.33 -4.68 14.57
N ASP A 12 10.89 -5.93 14.63
CA ASP A 12 11.65 -7.12 14.25
C ASP A 12 11.12 -7.80 12.97
N LYS A 13 9.99 -7.33 12.44
CA LYS A 13 9.31 -7.95 11.29
C LYS A 13 8.75 -6.92 10.33
N THR A 14 8.78 -7.25 9.04
CA THR A 14 8.04 -6.56 7.99
C THR A 14 7.13 -7.53 7.25
N PHE A 15 6.04 -7.00 6.72
CA PHE A 15 5.06 -7.77 5.96
C PHE A 15 4.85 -7.11 4.60
N THR A 16 4.90 -7.93 3.55
CA THR A 16 4.81 -7.42 2.18
C THR A 16 3.90 -8.30 1.35
N VAL A 17 3.13 -7.69 0.49
CA VAL A 17 2.32 -8.39 -0.51
C VAL A 17 2.77 -7.95 -1.90
N GLY A 18 2.87 -8.89 -2.80
CA GLY A 18 3.03 -8.66 -4.23
C GLY A 18 1.96 -9.40 -5.00
N PHE A 19 1.74 -8.97 -6.22
CA PHE A 19 0.84 -9.64 -7.15
C PHE A 19 1.66 -10.34 -8.23
N ASP A 20 1.12 -11.42 -8.80
CA ASP A 20 1.75 -12.16 -9.89
C ASP A 20 1.66 -11.36 -11.21
N TYR A 21 2.19 -10.15 -11.15
CA TYR A 21 2.32 -9.22 -12.26
C TYR A 21 3.53 -8.31 -12.00
N GLU A 22 4.58 -8.43 -12.80
CA GLU A 22 5.89 -7.80 -12.57
C GLU A 22 5.82 -6.32 -12.21
N LYS A 23 4.95 -5.56 -12.87
CA LYS A 23 4.83 -4.11 -12.69
C LYS A 23 4.39 -3.70 -11.27
N TYR A 24 3.72 -4.60 -10.54
CA TYR A 24 3.15 -4.36 -9.21
C TYR A 24 3.72 -5.28 -8.15
N ASN A 25 4.93 -5.81 -8.38
CA ASN A 25 5.61 -6.68 -7.42
C ASN A 25 6.74 -5.92 -6.72
N GLU A 26 6.50 -5.51 -5.49
CA GLU A 26 7.47 -4.79 -4.64
C GLU A 26 8.19 -5.70 -3.64
N ILE A 27 8.00 -7.03 -3.74
CA ILE A 27 8.56 -7.99 -2.76
C ILE A 27 10.08 -7.91 -2.72
N ASP A 28 10.74 -7.86 -3.87
CA ASP A 28 12.20 -7.84 -3.92
C ASP A 28 12.79 -6.56 -3.30
N TYR A 29 12.11 -5.42 -3.53
CA TYR A 29 12.47 -4.16 -2.90
C TYR A 29 12.32 -4.21 -1.37
N ALA A 30 11.21 -4.75 -0.88
CA ALA A 30 10.95 -4.90 0.55
C ALA A 30 11.94 -5.86 1.22
N LYS A 31 12.30 -6.96 0.56
CA LYS A 31 13.33 -7.89 1.03
C LYS A 31 14.69 -7.21 1.13
N ALA A 32 15.13 -6.51 0.07
CA ALA A 32 16.41 -5.81 0.07
C ALA A 32 16.50 -4.77 1.20
N LEU A 33 15.40 -4.08 1.51
CA LEU A 33 15.34 -3.17 2.65
C LEU A 33 15.48 -3.94 3.98
N SER A 34 14.69 -5.00 4.16
CA SER A 34 14.67 -5.80 5.39
C SER A 34 16.03 -6.42 5.68
N ASP A 35 16.70 -6.93 4.64
CA ASP A 35 18.08 -7.45 4.75
C ASP A 35 19.06 -6.36 5.20
N LYS A 36 18.92 -5.15 4.66
CA LYS A 36 19.77 -4.02 5.00
C LYS A 36 19.60 -3.57 6.45
N ILE A 37 18.37 -3.58 6.96
CA ILE A 37 18.07 -3.20 8.35
C ILE A 37 18.05 -4.39 9.30
N LYS A 38 18.34 -5.60 8.80
CA LYS A 38 18.47 -6.86 9.56
C LYS A 38 17.22 -7.25 10.35
N ILE A 39 16.06 -7.19 9.70
CA ILE A 39 14.79 -7.66 10.24
C ILE A 39 14.16 -8.70 9.30
N ASP A 40 13.30 -9.55 9.85
CA ASP A 40 12.61 -10.58 9.06
C ASP A 40 11.58 -9.97 8.11
N ASN A 41 11.54 -10.45 6.86
CA ASN A 41 10.48 -10.12 5.92
C ASN A 41 9.58 -11.33 5.65
N TYR A 42 8.30 -11.16 5.89
CA TYR A 42 7.24 -12.12 5.56
C TYR A 42 6.48 -11.62 4.33
N SER A 43 6.72 -12.23 3.20
CA SER A 43 6.10 -11.83 1.93
C SER A 43 5.11 -12.87 1.42
N LYS A 44 4.05 -12.40 0.77
CA LYS A 44 3.07 -13.23 0.06
C LYS A 44 2.91 -12.73 -1.36
N LEU A 45 3.10 -13.64 -2.32
CA LEU A 45 2.68 -13.43 -3.71
C LEU A 45 1.23 -13.88 -3.85
N VAL A 46 0.36 -13.00 -4.31
CA VAL A 46 -1.07 -13.24 -4.50
C VAL A 46 -1.32 -13.57 -5.96
N SER A 47 -1.91 -14.74 -6.22
CA SER A 47 -2.31 -15.11 -7.58
C SER A 47 -3.58 -14.40 -8.03
N SER A 48 -3.82 -14.40 -9.34
CA SER A 48 -5.07 -13.85 -9.90
C SER A 48 -6.30 -14.55 -9.32
N GLU A 49 -6.26 -15.86 -9.13
CA GLU A 49 -7.36 -16.64 -8.56
C GLU A 49 -7.64 -16.23 -7.10
N GLU A 50 -6.58 -16.10 -6.29
CA GLU A 50 -6.71 -15.64 -4.90
C GLU A 50 -7.28 -14.22 -4.83
N TYR A 51 -6.83 -13.33 -5.72
CA TYR A 51 -7.31 -11.96 -5.82
C TYR A 51 -8.85 -11.92 -6.05
N TRP A 52 -9.31 -12.59 -7.10
CA TRP A 52 -10.74 -12.59 -7.43
C TRP A 52 -11.60 -13.33 -6.39
N ALA A 53 -11.10 -14.41 -5.81
CA ALA A 53 -11.79 -15.14 -4.76
C ALA A 53 -11.96 -14.34 -3.46
N ALA A 54 -11.04 -13.40 -3.17
CA ALA A 54 -11.09 -12.59 -1.95
C ALA A 54 -12.11 -11.43 -2.03
N ILE A 55 -12.44 -10.93 -3.23
CA ILE A 55 -13.29 -9.74 -3.41
C ILE A 55 -14.63 -9.82 -2.67
N PRO A 56 -15.43 -10.88 -2.80
CA PRO A 56 -16.73 -10.94 -2.12
C PRO A 56 -16.60 -10.80 -0.60
N LYS A 57 -15.59 -11.42 -0.01
CA LYS A 57 -15.32 -11.34 1.42
C LYS A 57 -14.88 -9.95 1.85
N ILE A 58 -13.99 -9.32 1.07
CA ILE A 58 -13.51 -7.96 1.34
C ILE A 58 -14.67 -6.98 1.28
N GLN A 59 -15.49 -7.03 0.22
CA GLN A 59 -16.65 -6.16 0.05
C GLN A 59 -17.67 -6.33 1.19
N TYR A 60 -17.88 -7.57 1.66
CA TYR A 60 -18.74 -7.83 2.81
C TYR A 60 -18.25 -7.09 4.08
N HIS A 61 -16.94 -7.05 4.32
CA HIS A 61 -16.36 -6.39 5.50
C HIS A 61 -16.18 -4.87 5.34
N MET A 62 -16.31 -4.36 4.13
CA MET A 62 -16.26 -2.90 3.88
C MET A 62 -17.60 -2.22 4.08
N ASP A 63 -18.70 -2.99 4.26
CA ASP A 63 -20.08 -2.55 4.42
C ASP A 63 -20.68 -1.80 3.21
N GLU A 64 -19.88 -1.13 2.43
CA GLU A 64 -20.26 -0.48 1.17
C GLU A 64 -19.36 -0.92 0.01
N PRO A 65 -19.85 -0.88 -1.24
CA PRO A 65 -19.05 -1.21 -2.40
C PRO A 65 -17.88 -0.23 -2.55
N LEU A 66 -16.68 -0.73 -2.38
CA LEU A 66 -15.44 0.05 -2.56
C LEU A 66 -14.69 -0.46 -3.80
N ALA A 67 -14.47 0.42 -4.76
CA ALA A 67 -13.75 0.09 -6.00
C ALA A 67 -12.23 0.30 -5.90
N ASP A 68 -11.69 0.47 -4.70
CA ASP A 68 -10.26 0.69 -4.49
C ASP A 68 -9.50 -0.65 -4.43
N PRO A 69 -8.59 -0.93 -5.38
CA PRO A 69 -7.78 -2.14 -5.36
C PRO A 69 -6.82 -2.22 -4.16
N ALA A 70 -6.50 -1.10 -3.51
CA ALA A 70 -5.66 -1.08 -2.32
C ALA A 70 -6.28 -1.88 -1.15
N ALA A 71 -7.60 -1.95 -1.06
CA ALA A 71 -8.29 -2.76 -0.05
C ALA A 71 -7.94 -4.24 -0.14
N ILE A 72 -7.69 -4.76 -1.35
CA ILE A 72 -7.31 -6.17 -1.57
C ILE A 72 -5.88 -6.41 -1.10
N ALA A 73 -4.96 -5.50 -1.42
CA ALA A 73 -3.58 -5.57 -0.93
C ALA A 73 -3.55 -5.51 0.60
N LEU A 74 -4.31 -4.60 1.20
CA LEU A 74 -4.43 -4.45 2.65
C LEU A 74 -4.99 -5.72 3.31
N TYR A 75 -5.97 -6.38 2.71
CA TYR A 75 -6.50 -7.64 3.20
C TYR A 75 -5.42 -8.72 3.29
N PHE A 76 -4.65 -8.93 2.23
CA PHE A 76 -3.65 -9.98 2.19
C PHE A 76 -2.43 -9.67 3.07
N VAL A 77 -1.98 -8.42 3.14
CA VAL A 77 -0.89 -8.05 4.06
C VAL A 77 -1.33 -8.19 5.51
N SER A 78 -2.55 -7.80 5.84
CA SER A 78 -3.12 -7.98 7.18
C SER A 78 -3.28 -9.46 7.53
N GLN A 79 -3.74 -10.30 6.60
CA GLN A 79 -3.83 -11.74 6.79
C GLN A 79 -2.47 -12.38 7.03
N THR A 80 -1.43 -11.89 6.38
CA THR A 80 -0.06 -12.36 6.57
C THR A 80 0.47 -11.91 7.93
N ALA A 81 0.30 -10.65 8.28
CA ALA A 81 0.75 -10.08 9.55
C ALA A 81 0.06 -10.72 10.77
N ALA A 82 -1.24 -10.98 10.68
CA ALA A 82 -2.02 -11.55 11.78
C ALA A 82 -1.55 -12.93 12.27
N LYS A 83 -0.76 -13.64 11.47
CA LYS A 83 -0.15 -14.91 11.86
C LYS A 83 1.05 -14.74 12.81
N HIS A 84 1.61 -13.55 12.87
CA HIS A 84 2.87 -13.27 13.56
C HIS A 84 2.74 -12.18 14.62
N VAL A 85 1.87 -11.18 14.42
CA VAL A 85 1.75 -10.01 15.28
C VAL A 85 0.29 -9.64 15.54
N LYS A 86 0.04 -8.92 16.63
CA LYS A 86 -1.29 -8.35 16.93
C LYS A 86 -1.43 -6.90 16.49
N VAL A 87 -0.32 -6.21 16.30
CA VAL A 87 -0.27 -4.81 15.87
C VAL A 87 0.82 -4.69 14.83
N ALA A 88 0.53 -4.01 13.74
CA ALA A 88 1.47 -3.62 12.70
C ALA A 88 1.34 -2.12 12.43
N MET A 89 2.47 -1.48 12.13
CA MET A 89 2.47 -0.09 11.67
C MET A 89 2.52 -0.06 10.14
N SER A 90 1.92 0.97 9.55
CA SER A 90 1.91 1.16 8.09
C SER A 90 2.37 2.57 7.73
N GLY A 91 2.62 2.78 6.44
CA GLY A 91 2.90 4.10 5.86
C GLY A 91 1.65 4.85 5.39
N GLU A 92 0.46 4.33 5.67
CA GLU A 92 -0.81 4.94 5.29
C GLU A 92 -0.94 6.37 5.84
N GLY A 93 -1.47 7.25 5.02
CA GLY A 93 -1.62 8.68 5.37
C GLY A 93 -0.41 9.54 5.04
N ALA A 94 0.70 8.97 4.60
CA ALA A 94 1.90 9.75 4.27
C ALA A 94 1.68 10.68 3.07
N ASP A 95 0.96 10.23 2.05
CA ASP A 95 0.65 11.04 0.88
C ASP A 95 -0.22 12.25 1.24
N GLU A 96 -1.13 12.09 2.19
CA GLU A 96 -1.96 13.17 2.72
C GLU A 96 -1.13 14.18 3.51
N PHE A 97 -0.22 13.72 4.36
CA PHE A 97 0.60 14.60 5.20
C PHE A 97 1.73 15.28 4.43
N PHE A 98 2.30 14.62 3.43
CA PHE A 98 3.48 15.11 2.71
C PHE A 98 3.20 15.49 1.25
N GLY A 99 1.94 15.46 0.83
CA GLY A 99 1.53 15.88 -0.51
C GLY A 99 2.03 14.95 -1.61
N GLY A 100 2.04 13.63 -1.38
CA GLY A 100 2.55 12.64 -2.31
C GLY A 100 1.67 12.41 -3.54
N TYR A 101 0.38 12.66 -3.46
CA TYR A 101 -0.54 12.49 -4.59
C TYR A 101 -0.35 13.55 -5.67
N ASN A 102 -0.36 13.13 -6.93
CA ASN A 102 -0.28 14.03 -8.07
C ASN A 102 -1.40 15.07 -8.10
N ILE A 103 -2.58 14.75 -7.58
CA ILE A 103 -3.72 15.65 -7.51
C ILE A 103 -3.42 16.96 -6.73
N TYR A 104 -2.48 16.91 -5.79
CA TYR A 104 -2.08 18.12 -5.04
C TYR A 104 -1.29 19.12 -5.90
N ARG A 105 -0.76 18.68 -7.05
CA ARG A 105 -0.07 19.55 -8.01
C ARG A 105 -1.03 20.11 -9.06
N GLU A 106 -2.21 19.53 -9.21
CA GLU A 106 -3.18 19.94 -10.22
C GLU A 106 -3.49 21.44 -10.24
N PRO A 107 -3.67 22.14 -9.10
CA PRO A 107 -3.85 23.59 -9.11
C PRO A 107 -2.69 24.37 -9.73
N LEU A 108 -1.46 23.87 -9.61
CA LEU A 108 -0.28 24.46 -10.22
C LEU A 108 -0.21 24.16 -11.72
N ASP A 109 -0.49 22.92 -12.10
CA ASP A 109 -0.49 22.45 -13.49
C ASP A 109 -1.61 23.14 -14.31
N LEU A 110 -2.73 23.47 -13.66
CA LEU A 110 -3.86 24.19 -14.27
C LEU A 110 -3.81 25.70 -14.10
N ALA A 111 -2.73 26.27 -13.55
CA ALA A 111 -2.63 27.72 -13.28
C ALA A 111 -2.82 28.60 -14.53
N GLU A 112 -2.41 28.14 -15.71
CA GLU A 112 -2.62 28.86 -16.98
C GLU A 112 -4.12 28.97 -17.32
N PHE A 113 -4.91 27.93 -17.03
CA PHE A 113 -6.37 27.98 -17.29
C PHE A 113 -7.10 28.92 -16.34
N GLN A 114 -6.57 29.17 -15.15
CA GLN A 114 -7.16 30.12 -14.18
C GLN A 114 -7.03 31.57 -14.65
N LYS A 115 -6.15 31.87 -15.61
CA LYS A 115 -5.97 33.18 -16.21
C LYS A 115 -7.00 33.51 -17.33
N LEU A 116 -7.77 32.51 -17.76
CA LEU A 116 -8.78 32.69 -18.79
C LEU A 116 -9.93 33.56 -18.26
N PRO A 117 -10.52 34.42 -19.11
CA PRO A 117 -11.70 35.22 -18.75
C PRO A 117 -12.83 34.29 -18.29
N LYS A 118 -13.48 34.67 -17.20
CA LYS A 118 -14.70 33.95 -16.77
C LYS A 118 -15.81 34.30 -17.76
N ALA A 119 -16.48 33.29 -18.30
CA ALA A 119 -17.64 33.44 -19.17
C ALA A 119 -18.82 34.06 -18.43
#